data_1b3ed315c8c80ff6cb672155794aab7a
#
_entry.id   1b3ed315c8c80ff6cb672155794aab7a
#
_cell.length_a   1.000
_cell.length_b   1.000
_cell.length_c   1.000
_cell.angle_alpha   90.00
_cell.angle_beta   90.00
_cell.angle_gamma   90.00
#
_symmetry.space_group_name_H-M   'P 1'
#
loop_
_entity.id
_entity.type
_entity.pdbx_description
1 polymer ?
#
loop_
_entity_poly.entity_id
_entity_poly.type
_entity_poly.pdbx_seq_one_letter_code
_entity_poly.pdbx_strand_id
1 'polypeptide(L)'
;RRPATALTTFLHEQLHWIQGPGIDNATTEASRRWPDPPPPPAGAHDAESTWLHLTVCALEYQSLSELLGPSAAAGELSQQKHYAWIYGQILENPGWFSGFLHRHGLGVPEEPPVPRRYFGEEWWTNLV
;
A
#
# COMPACT_ATOMS: atom_id res chain seq x y z
N ARG A 1 13.21 6.78 15.73
CA ARG A 1 12.31 6.19 14.72
C ARG A 1 13.12 5.39 13.71
N ARG A 2 12.67 4.22 13.38
CA ARG A 2 13.35 3.37 12.40
C ARG A 2 13.25 3.98 11.00
N PRO A 3 14.33 3.98 10.22
CA PRO A 3 14.30 4.51 8.86
C PRO A 3 13.24 3.86 7.97
N ALA A 4 13.07 2.53 8.04
CA ALA A 4 12.07 1.83 7.24
C ALA A 4 10.64 2.24 7.64
N THR A 5 10.39 2.53 8.92
CA THR A 5 9.10 3.04 9.37
C THR A 5 8.82 4.43 8.81
N ALA A 6 9.85 5.29 8.74
CA ALA A 6 9.71 6.61 8.14
C ALA A 6 9.42 6.51 6.65
N LEU A 7 10.07 5.58 5.94
CA LEU A 7 9.82 5.33 4.52
C LEU A 7 8.38 4.84 4.29
N THR A 8 7.91 3.91 5.13
CA THR A 8 6.54 3.41 5.06
C THR A 8 5.53 4.55 5.21
N THR A 9 5.72 5.41 6.20
CA THR A 9 4.86 6.56 6.43
C THR A 9 4.87 7.51 5.23
N PHE A 10 6.06 7.80 4.69
CA PHE A 10 6.21 8.67 3.53
C PHE A 10 5.42 8.12 2.33
N LEU A 11 5.60 6.83 2.02
CA LEU A 11 4.91 6.20 0.90
C LEU A 11 3.40 6.24 1.09
N HIS A 12 2.92 5.94 2.30
CA HIS A 12 1.49 5.96 2.61
C HIS A 12 0.90 7.34 2.33
N GLU A 13 1.55 8.39 2.80
CA GLU A 13 1.07 9.75 2.59
C GLU A 13 1.05 10.14 1.11
N GLN A 14 2.09 9.73 0.36
CA GLN A 14 2.15 10.01 -1.08
C GLN A 14 1.03 9.28 -1.83
N LEU A 15 0.74 8.05 -1.45
CA LEU A 15 -0.27 7.23 -2.13
C LEU A 15 -1.69 7.75 -1.93
N HIS A 16 -1.96 8.48 -0.84
CA HIS A 16 -3.26 9.12 -0.63
C HIS A 16 -3.56 10.21 -1.68
N TRP A 17 -2.56 10.70 -2.39
CA TRP A 17 -2.76 11.68 -3.45
C TRP A 17 -3.14 11.07 -4.78
N ILE A 18 -3.09 9.74 -4.90
CA ILE A 18 -3.51 9.05 -6.11
C ILE A 18 -5.03 9.14 -6.20
N GLN A 19 -5.52 9.69 -7.31
CA GLN A 19 -6.94 9.86 -7.54
C GLN A 19 -7.30 9.42 -8.96
N GLY A 20 -8.59 9.16 -9.17
CA GLY A 20 -9.09 8.84 -10.48
C GLY A 20 -9.99 7.59 -10.51
N PRO A 21 -10.49 7.21 -11.70
CA PRO A 21 -11.42 6.08 -11.83
C PRO A 21 -10.89 4.76 -11.31
N GLY A 22 -9.58 4.53 -11.41
CA GLY A 22 -8.97 3.29 -10.92
C GLY A 22 -9.16 3.13 -9.42
N ILE A 23 -8.94 4.20 -8.65
CA ILE A 23 -9.15 4.17 -7.19
C ILE A 23 -10.62 3.96 -6.85
N ASP A 24 -11.53 4.65 -7.53
CA ASP A 24 -12.96 4.53 -7.27
C ASP A 24 -13.47 3.12 -7.58
N ASN A 25 -13.04 2.54 -8.70
CA ASN A 25 -13.42 1.19 -9.09
C ASN A 25 -12.83 0.15 -8.14
N ALA A 26 -11.60 0.33 -7.70
CA ALA A 26 -10.97 -0.56 -6.73
C ALA A 26 -11.70 -0.51 -5.39
N THR A 27 -12.06 0.68 -4.92
CA THR A 27 -12.82 0.85 -3.67
C THR A 27 -14.17 0.13 -3.78
N THR A 28 -14.83 0.21 -4.93
CA THR A 28 -16.10 -0.48 -5.17
C THR A 28 -15.90 -2.00 -5.13
N GLU A 29 -14.86 -2.54 -5.74
CA GLU A 29 -14.58 -3.98 -5.70
C GLU A 29 -14.30 -4.42 -4.26
N ALA A 30 -13.52 -3.65 -3.51
CA ALA A 30 -13.23 -3.94 -2.11
C ALA A 30 -14.51 -4.00 -1.27
N SER A 31 -15.47 -3.09 -1.52
CA SER A 31 -16.73 -3.08 -0.79
C SER A 31 -17.56 -4.34 -1.02
N ARG A 32 -17.44 -4.95 -2.18
CA ARG A 32 -18.14 -6.20 -2.49
C ARG A 32 -17.50 -7.40 -1.80
N ARG A 33 -16.18 -7.40 -1.71
CA ARG A 33 -15.45 -8.50 -1.07
C ARG A 33 -15.54 -8.44 0.46
N TRP A 34 -15.51 -7.24 1.04
CA TRP A 34 -15.56 -7.05 2.49
C TRP A 34 -16.70 -6.08 2.85
N PRO A 35 -17.95 -6.54 2.79
CA PRO A 35 -19.10 -5.66 3.04
C PRO A 35 -19.16 -5.11 4.46
N ASP A 36 -18.60 -5.83 5.43
CA ASP A 36 -18.61 -5.44 6.84
C ASP A 36 -17.20 -5.41 7.43
N PRO A 37 -16.37 -4.42 7.03
CA PRO A 37 -15.01 -4.33 7.56
C PRO A 37 -15.03 -3.93 9.04
N PRO A 38 -13.99 -4.32 9.81
CA PRO A 38 -13.96 -4.00 11.24
C PRO A 38 -13.76 -2.50 11.49
N PRO A 39 -14.20 -2.01 12.67
CA PRO A 39 -13.97 -0.62 13.06
C PRO A 39 -12.53 -0.37 13.50
N PRO A 40 -12.15 0.91 13.76
CA PRO A 40 -10.83 1.22 14.30
C PRO A 40 -10.59 0.51 15.63
N PRO A 41 -9.33 0.20 15.96
CA PRO A 41 -8.11 0.49 15.20
C PRO A 41 -7.77 -0.55 14.13
N ALA A 42 -8.51 -1.65 14.04
CA ALA A 42 -8.29 -2.72 13.07
C ALA A 42 -8.55 -2.22 11.63
N GLY A 43 -9.68 -1.56 11.42
CA GLY A 43 -10.01 -0.87 10.17
C GLY A 43 -9.80 0.63 10.28
N ALA A 44 -10.26 1.38 9.27
CA ALA A 44 -10.24 2.84 9.29
C ALA A 44 -11.49 3.39 10.00
N HIS A 45 -11.66 4.72 10.00
CA HIS A 45 -12.71 5.35 10.81
C HIS A 45 -14.14 4.99 10.38
N ASP A 46 -14.34 4.55 9.14
CA ASP A 46 -15.61 4.03 8.63
C ASP A 46 -15.37 2.98 7.55
N ALA A 47 -16.45 2.38 7.06
CA ALA A 47 -16.36 1.33 6.05
C ALA A 47 -15.75 1.84 4.74
N GLU A 48 -16.20 2.99 4.27
CA GLU A 48 -15.71 3.56 3.02
C GLU A 48 -14.20 3.85 3.08
N SER A 49 -13.76 4.45 4.17
CA SER A 49 -12.34 4.70 4.40
C SER A 49 -11.54 3.41 4.49
N THR A 50 -12.11 2.36 5.07
CA THR A 50 -11.45 1.06 5.16
C THR A 50 -11.25 0.46 3.77
N TRP A 51 -12.26 0.51 2.91
CA TRP A 51 -12.13 0.01 1.54
C TRP A 51 -11.08 0.80 0.75
N LEU A 52 -11.04 2.12 0.91
CA LEU A 52 -10.00 2.95 0.30
C LEU A 52 -8.62 2.54 0.80
N HIS A 53 -8.46 2.33 2.10
CA HIS A 53 -7.18 1.97 2.69
C HIS A 53 -6.71 0.57 2.29
N LEU A 54 -7.61 -0.35 1.96
CA LEU A 54 -7.19 -1.63 1.39
C LEU A 54 -6.39 -1.41 0.10
N THR A 55 -6.82 -0.47 -0.74
CA THR A 55 -6.11 -0.13 -1.97
C THR A 55 -4.81 0.63 -1.67
N VAL A 56 -4.88 1.67 -0.85
CA VAL A 56 -3.70 2.50 -0.50
C VAL A 56 -2.62 1.65 0.17
N CYS A 57 -3.00 0.81 1.13
CA CYS A 57 -2.05 -0.04 1.84
C CYS A 57 -1.49 -1.16 0.97
N ALA A 58 -2.27 -1.67 0.00
CA ALA A 58 -1.77 -2.63 -0.97
C ALA A 58 -0.70 -2.00 -1.86
N LEU A 59 -0.91 -0.76 -2.31
CA LEU A 59 0.09 -0.01 -3.06
C LEU A 59 1.33 0.27 -2.22
N GLU A 60 1.14 0.59 -0.95
CA GLU A 60 2.24 0.79 -0.01
C GLU A 60 3.10 -0.47 0.11
N TYR A 61 2.46 -1.63 0.29
CA TYR A 61 3.18 -2.90 0.36
C TYR A 61 3.94 -3.19 -0.93
N GLN A 62 3.31 -2.97 -2.08
CA GLN A 62 3.96 -3.21 -3.37
C GLN A 62 5.17 -2.29 -3.55
N SER A 63 5.01 -0.99 -3.26
CA SER A 63 6.09 -0.01 -3.37
C SER A 63 7.23 -0.33 -2.40
N LEU A 64 6.89 -0.68 -1.17
CA LEU A 64 7.89 -1.01 -0.15
C LEU A 64 8.62 -2.31 -0.51
N SER A 65 7.92 -3.28 -1.09
CA SER A 65 8.53 -4.53 -1.56
C SER A 65 9.54 -4.30 -2.68
N GLU A 66 9.27 -3.36 -3.58
CA GLU A 66 10.20 -2.99 -4.64
C GLU A 66 11.49 -2.36 -4.07
N LEU A 67 11.37 -1.60 -2.99
CA LEU A 67 12.50 -0.91 -2.39
C LEU A 67 13.30 -1.79 -1.42
N LEU A 68 12.63 -2.60 -0.62
CA LEU A 68 13.26 -3.34 0.50
C LEU A 68 13.21 -4.85 0.33
N GLY A 69 12.44 -5.35 -0.64
CA GLY A 69 12.15 -6.78 -0.77
C GLY A 69 10.89 -7.16 0.01
N PRO A 70 10.19 -8.23 -0.42
CA PRO A 70 8.91 -8.63 0.18
C PRO A 70 8.99 -8.97 1.68
N SER A 71 10.05 -9.66 2.10
CA SER A 71 10.19 -10.04 3.52
C SER A 71 10.36 -8.83 4.42
N ALA A 72 11.19 -7.88 4.04
CA ALA A 72 11.40 -6.67 4.84
C ALA A 72 10.14 -5.81 4.84
N ALA A 73 9.45 -5.70 3.70
CA ALA A 73 8.20 -4.97 3.59
C ALA A 73 7.13 -5.58 4.51
N ALA A 74 6.97 -6.90 4.48
CA ALA A 74 6.02 -7.59 5.34
C ALA A 74 6.34 -7.39 6.82
N GLY A 75 7.63 -7.44 7.17
CA GLY A 75 8.09 -7.19 8.54
C GLY A 75 7.72 -5.81 9.03
N GLU A 76 7.88 -4.79 8.19
CA GLU A 76 7.53 -3.42 8.56
C GLU A 76 6.02 -3.23 8.71
N LEU A 77 5.23 -3.77 7.79
CA LEU A 77 3.78 -3.61 7.84
C LEU A 77 3.16 -4.38 9.01
N SER A 78 3.71 -5.53 9.37
CA SER A 78 3.20 -6.33 10.49
C SER A 78 3.36 -5.65 11.84
N GLN A 79 4.19 -4.60 11.92
CA GLN A 79 4.44 -3.84 13.15
C GLN A 79 3.53 -2.62 13.27
N GLN A 80 2.70 -2.35 12.29
CA GLN A 80 1.80 -1.20 12.33
C GLN A 80 0.67 -1.45 13.33
N LYS A 81 0.43 -0.47 14.20
CA LYS A 81 -0.62 -0.55 15.23
C LYS A 81 -1.99 -0.17 14.66
N HIS A 82 -2.01 0.75 13.71
CA HIS A 82 -3.23 1.17 13.03
C HIS A 82 -3.44 0.33 11.79
N TYR A 83 -4.70 0.08 11.45
CA TYR A 83 -5.07 -0.68 10.26
C TYR A 83 -4.53 -2.12 10.28
N ALA A 84 -4.42 -2.72 11.47
CA ALA A 84 -3.86 -4.07 11.61
C ALA A 84 -4.62 -5.11 10.77
N TRP A 85 -5.96 -5.01 10.71
CA TRP A 85 -6.75 -5.91 9.90
C TRP A 85 -6.47 -5.69 8.40
N ILE A 86 -6.36 -4.42 7.98
CA ILE A 86 -6.08 -4.08 6.57
C ILE A 86 -4.75 -4.67 6.12
N TYR A 87 -3.69 -4.42 6.89
CA TYR A 87 -2.38 -4.98 6.58
C TYR A 87 -2.38 -6.51 6.64
N GLY A 88 -3.12 -7.07 7.60
CA GLY A 88 -3.28 -8.52 7.73
C GLY A 88 -3.89 -9.14 6.47
N GLN A 89 -4.93 -8.52 5.90
CA GLN A 89 -5.54 -9.01 4.66
C GLN A 89 -4.53 -8.97 3.51
N ILE A 90 -3.76 -7.91 3.40
CA ILE A 90 -2.78 -7.75 2.33
C ILE A 90 -1.66 -8.79 2.44
N LEU A 91 -1.14 -8.99 3.65
CA LEU A 91 -0.03 -9.93 3.88
C LEU A 91 -0.47 -11.39 3.76
N GLU A 92 -1.73 -11.70 4.05
CA GLU A 92 -2.28 -13.04 3.89
C GLU A 92 -2.67 -13.36 2.45
N ASN A 93 -2.95 -12.34 1.64
CA ASN A 93 -3.46 -12.51 0.27
C ASN A 93 -2.67 -11.69 -0.75
N PRO A 94 -1.32 -11.79 -0.78
CA PRO A 94 -0.52 -10.91 -1.65
C PRO A 94 -0.81 -11.10 -3.13
N GLY A 95 -1.07 -12.33 -3.56
CA GLY A 95 -1.41 -12.62 -4.96
C GLY A 95 -2.73 -12.00 -5.39
N TRP A 96 -3.74 -12.07 -4.52
CA TRP A 96 -5.04 -11.46 -4.81
C TRP A 96 -4.91 -9.93 -4.94
N PHE A 97 -4.18 -9.30 -4.02
CA PHE A 97 -4.01 -7.84 -4.07
C PHE A 97 -3.16 -7.40 -5.26
N SER A 98 -2.16 -8.19 -5.66
CA SER A 98 -1.40 -7.89 -6.87
C SER A 98 -2.31 -7.89 -8.11
N GLY A 99 -3.16 -8.89 -8.25
CA GLY A 99 -4.15 -8.96 -9.33
C GLY A 99 -5.18 -7.86 -9.24
N PHE A 100 -5.64 -7.54 -8.04
CA PHE A 100 -6.58 -6.46 -7.76
C PHE A 100 -6.03 -5.11 -8.24
N LEU A 101 -4.81 -4.77 -7.87
CA LEU A 101 -4.17 -3.53 -8.31
C LEU A 101 -3.99 -3.51 -9.83
N HIS A 102 -3.57 -4.63 -10.39
CA HIS A 102 -3.36 -4.73 -11.84
C HIS A 102 -4.67 -4.53 -12.61
N ARG A 103 -5.77 -5.14 -12.15
CA ARG A 103 -7.09 -5.00 -12.79
C ARG A 103 -7.57 -3.56 -12.86
N HIS A 104 -7.17 -2.75 -11.88
CA HIS A 104 -7.58 -1.35 -11.80
C HIS A 104 -6.52 -0.37 -12.30
N GLY A 105 -5.44 -0.88 -12.91
CA GLY A 105 -4.38 -0.03 -13.45
C GLY A 105 -3.59 0.71 -12.39
N LEU A 106 -3.52 0.18 -11.16
CA LEU A 106 -2.90 0.84 -10.01
C LEU A 106 -1.54 0.25 -9.61
N GLY A 107 -1.07 -0.79 -10.32
CA GLY A 107 0.20 -1.42 -9.99
C GLY A 107 1.38 -0.43 -10.10
N VAL A 108 2.41 -0.67 -9.30
CA VAL A 108 3.64 0.11 -9.39
C VAL A 108 4.30 -0.17 -10.74
N PRO A 109 4.71 0.88 -11.50
CA PRO A 109 5.38 0.67 -12.79
C PRO A 109 6.66 -0.14 -12.61
N GLU A 110 6.97 -1.03 -13.57
CA GLU A 110 8.20 -1.81 -13.56
C GLU A 110 9.43 -0.90 -13.62
N GLU A 111 9.30 0.20 -14.38
CA GLU A 111 10.36 1.20 -14.46
C GLU A 111 9.88 2.49 -13.82
N PRO A 112 10.72 3.17 -13.03
CA PRO A 112 10.33 4.45 -12.43
C PRO A 112 10.08 5.48 -13.52
N PRO A 113 9.15 6.43 -13.29
CA PRO A 113 8.85 7.49 -14.26
C PRO A 113 10.07 8.36 -14.60
N VAL A 114 11.01 8.46 -13.65
CA VAL A 114 12.27 9.18 -13.85
C VAL A 114 13.38 8.15 -13.89
N PRO A 115 14.24 8.17 -14.95
CA PRO A 115 15.32 7.20 -15.04
C PRO A 115 16.22 7.20 -13.81
N ARG A 116 16.63 6.01 -13.37
CA ARG A 116 17.47 5.83 -12.16
C ARG A 116 18.78 6.62 -12.24
N ARG A 117 19.30 6.84 -13.43
CA ARG A 117 20.55 7.59 -13.61
C ARG A 117 20.51 9.01 -13.05
N TYR A 118 19.32 9.59 -12.84
CA TYR A 118 19.18 10.92 -12.26
C TYR A 118 19.27 10.90 -10.75
N PHE A 119 19.00 9.74 -10.11
CA PHE A 119 18.98 9.60 -8.66
C PHE A 119 20.11 8.70 -8.13
N GLY A 120 20.71 7.88 -9.01
CA GLY A 120 21.55 6.77 -8.59
C GLY A 120 20.70 5.63 -8.04
N GLU A 121 21.33 4.46 -7.87
CA GLU A 121 20.61 3.27 -7.41
C GLU A 121 20.18 3.37 -5.95
N GLU A 122 20.81 4.22 -5.18
CA GLU A 122 20.56 4.37 -3.75
C GLU A 122 19.85 5.67 -3.39
N TRP A 123 19.21 6.31 -4.37
CA TRP A 123 18.51 7.59 -4.10
C TRP A 123 17.51 7.48 -2.96
N TRP A 124 16.86 6.32 -2.82
CA TRP A 124 15.86 6.09 -1.79
C TRP A 124 16.46 6.03 -0.38
N THR A 125 17.75 5.75 -0.24
CA THR A 125 18.40 5.74 1.09
C THR A 125 18.41 7.13 1.73
N ASN A 126 18.30 8.18 0.92
CA ASN A 126 18.23 9.55 1.41
C ASN A 126 16.85 9.89 1.99
N LEU A 127 15.85 9.02 1.79
CA LEU A 127 14.50 9.19 2.33
C LEU A 127 14.35 8.62 3.74
N VAL A 128 15.29 7.83 4.19
CA VAL A 128 15.22 7.12 5.48
C VAL A 128 16.22 7.61 6.49
#